data_6779535ff18991deeb615fdc711b195e
#
_entry.id   6779535ff18991deeb615fdc711b195e
#
_cell.length_a   1.000
_cell.length_b   1.000
_cell.length_c   1.000
_cell.angle_alpha   90.00
_cell.angle_beta   90.00
_cell.angle_gamma   90.00
#
_symmetry.space_group_name_H-M   'P 1'
#
loop_
_entity.id
_entity.type
_entity.pdbx_description
1 polymer ?
#
loop_
_entity_poly.entity_id
_entity_poly.type
_entity_poly.pdbx_seq_one_letter_code
_entity_poly.pdbx_strand_id
1 'polypeptide(L)'
;MIKSMTGYGRAREVRNKRDITVEVRSVNNRYLDCTVKMPRMYSFAEDAVKQCVQKAISRGKVDVFITVDASAADVAKVTVNRELAAQYAAALNELAEVCGAEAKVTPEQLSRFPDVLTVTKADEDLETVSADLCAVAEQALEAYNAMRAVEGRKLAEDIGNRLTYIEDYTAQVEKRSPETVAEYRAKLTARMEEVLQSTTIDPQRILQEAAIYADKVAVDEETVRLRSHVAQLRTMLESNEPMGRKMDFLIQEVNRESNTIGSKCCDVAIAQVVVGLKAEVEKMREQVQNVE
;
A
#
# COMPACT_ATOMS: atom_id res chain seq x y z
N MET A 1 -7.34 3.60 -13.44
CA MET A 1 -6.91 4.74 -12.57
C MET A 1 -6.03 4.19 -11.45
N ILE A 2 -4.85 4.70 -11.29
CA ILE A 2 -3.85 4.28 -10.30
C ILE A 2 -4.41 4.38 -8.88
N LYS A 3 -4.13 3.39 -8.04
CA LYS A 3 -4.46 3.36 -6.61
C LYS A 3 -3.17 3.30 -5.79
N SER A 4 -3.19 3.87 -4.58
CA SER A 4 -2.11 3.66 -3.62
C SER A 4 -2.18 2.26 -3.02
N MET A 5 -1.02 1.66 -2.72
CA MET A 5 -0.94 0.40 -1.95
C MET A 5 -1.15 0.62 -0.45
N THR A 6 -0.97 1.83 0.05
CA THR A 6 -1.26 2.19 1.43
C THR A 6 -2.68 2.73 1.51
N GLY A 7 -3.38 2.43 2.59
CA GLY A 7 -4.73 2.91 2.80
C GLY A 7 -5.23 2.68 4.21
N TYR A 8 -6.26 3.43 4.54
CA TYR A 8 -7.01 3.31 5.78
C TYR A 8 -8.49 3.47 5.49
N GLY A 9 -9.29 2.59 6.08
CA GLY A 9 -10.74 2.69 6.04
C GLY A 9 -11.34 2.32 7.39
N ARG A 10 -12.40 2.98 7.78
CA ARG A 10 -13.13 2.71 9.01
C ARG A 10 -14.63 2.81 8.76
N ALA A 11 -15.36 1.85 9.29
CA ALA A 11 -16.81 1.91 9.38
C ALA A 11 -17.25 1.56 10.79
N ARG A 12 -18.38 2.14 11.22
CA ARG A 12 -19.04 1.84 12.48
C ARG A 12 -20.55 1.83 12.24
N GLU A 13 -21.19 0.74 12.62
CA GLU A 13 -22.63 0.60 12.47
C GLU A 13 -23.21 -0.22 13.61
N VAL A 14 -24.41 0.14 14.05
CA VAL A 14 -25.16 -0.65 15.01
C VAL A 14 -26.09 -1.59 14.26
N ARG A 15 -25.83 -2.90 14.33
CA ARG A 15 -26.64 -3.95 13.70
C ARG A 15 -27.09 -4.96 14.75
N ASN A 16 -28.36 -5.30 14.75
CA ASN A 16 -28.94 -6.30 15.67
C ASN A 16 -28.50 -6.07 17.13
N LYS A 17 -28.51 -4.79 17.58
CA LYS A 17 -28.09 -4.32 18.92
C LYS A 17 -26.59 -4.51 19.23
N ARG A 18 -25.74 -4.75 18.22
CA ARG A 18 -24.29 -4.80 18.33
C ARG A 18 -23.71 -3.55 17.68
N ASP A 19 -22.90 -2.83 18.41
CA ASP A 19 -22.12 -1.72 17.86
C ASP A 19 -20.80 -2.28 17.31
N ILE A 20 -20.73 -2.39 15.98
CA ILE A 20 -19.63 -3.00 15.27
C ILE A 20 -18.75 -1.91 14.67
N THR A 21 -17.48 -1.92 15.00
CA THR A 21 -16.48 -1.04 14.38
C THR A 21 -15.44 -1.91 13.65
N VAL A 22 -15.21 -1.60 12.39
CA VAL A 22 -14.17 -2.26 11.57
C VAL A 22 -13.19 -1.21 11.07
N GLU A 23 -11.91 -1.45 11.29
CA GLU A 23 -10.80 -0.65 10.76
C GLU A 23 -9.95 -1.53 9.85
N VAL A 24 -9.65 -1.03 8.65
CA VAL A 24 -8.79 -1.69 7.64
C VAL A 24 -7.58 -0.82 7.41
N ARG A 25 -6.39 -1.38 7.51
CA ARG A 25 -5.11 -0.70 7.22
C ARG A 25 -4.28 -1.57 6.30
N SER A 26 -3.58 -0.96 5.37
CA SER A 26 -2.63 -1.68 4.53
C SER A 26 -1.29 -0.97 4.42
N VAL A 27 -0.27 -1.79 4.19
CA VAL A 27 1.07 -1.36 3.81
C VAL A 27 1.52 -2.14 2.58
N ASN A 28 2.48 -1.57 1.84
CA ASN A 28 3.02 -2.23 0.65
C ASN A 28 3.56 -3.62 1.00
N ASN A 29 3.10 -4.64 0.26
CA ASN A 29 3.65 -5.99 0.29
C ASN A 29 3.49 -6.64 -1.09
N ARG A 30 4.41 -7.55 -1.42
CA ARG A 30 4.44 -8.26 -2.70
C ARG A 30 3.21 -9.14 -2.93
N TYR A 31 2.71 -9.77 -1.87
CA TYR A 31 1.56 -10.69 -1.87
C TYR A 31 0.49 -10.15 -0.95
N LEU A 32 -0.75 -10.61 -1.11
CA LEU A 32 -1.80 -10.34 -0.15
C LEU A 32 -1.53 -11.16 1.11
N ASP A 33 -1.29 -10.46 2.22
CA ASP A 33 -1.19 -11.01 3.57
C ASP A 33 -2.26 -10.34 4.43
N CYS A 34 -3.29 -11.09 4.81
CA CYS A 34 -4.44 -10.57 5.53
C CYS A 34 -4.49 -11.12 6.94
N THR A 35 -4.35 -10.24 7.92
CA THR A 35 -4.50 -10.54 9.34
C THR A 35 -5.79 -9.90 9.86
N VAL A 36 -6.69 -10.71 10.41
CA VAL A 36 -7.93 -10.23 11.03
C VAL A 36 -7.79 -10.37 12.56
N LYS A 37 -7.98 -9.27 13.27
CA LYS A 37 -7.97 -9.23 14.73
C LYS A 37 -9.36 -8.88 15.23
N MET A 38 -9.97 -9.84 15.95
CA MET A 38 -11.32 -9.70 16.49
C MET A 38 -11.44 -10.36 17.88
N PRO A 39 -12.48 -10.06 18.67
CA PRO A 39 -12.72 -10.75 19.94
C PRO A 39 -12.95 -12.26 19.71
N ARG A 40 -12.40 -13.10 20.60
CA ARG A 40 -12.40 -14.57 20.45
C ARG A 40 -13.78 -15.18 20.20
N MET A 41 -14.80 -14.58 20.79
CA MET A 41 -16.20 -15.07 20.64
C MET A 41 -16.72 -14.98 19.19
N TYR A 42 -16.10 -14.14 18.35
CA TYR A 42 -16.48 -13.94 16.94
C TYR A 42 -15.51 -14.60 15.94
N SER A 43 -14.52 -15.37 16.42
CA SER A 43 -13.50 -15.99 15.56
C SER A 43 -14.06 -16.91 14.47
N PHE A 44 -15.27 -17.42 14.63
CA PHE A 44 -15.98 -18.20 13.61
C PHE A 44 -16.24 -17.40 12.30
N ALA A 45 -16.31 -16.07 12.38
CA ALA A 45 -16.53 -15.20 11.22
C ALA A 45 -15.23 -14.76 10.52
N GLU A 46 -14.05 -15.14 11.03
CA GLU A 46 -12.75 -14.70 10.51
C GLU A 46 -12.58 -15.00 9.01
N ASP A 47 -12.92 -16.22 8.60
CA ASP A 47 -12.77 -16.63 7.20
C ASP A 47 -13.73 -15.89 6.28
N ALA A 48 -14.95 -15.58 6.72
CA ALA A 48 -15.89 -14.79 5.95
C ALA A 48 -15.38 -13.35 5.74
N VAL A 49 -14.83 -12.72 6.78
CA VAL A 49 -14.22 -11.39 6.67
C VAL A 49 -12.99 -11.41 5.77
N LYS A 50 -12.13 -12.43 5.86
CA LYS A 50 -10.98 -12.60 4.95
C LYS A 50 -11.42 -12.70 3.49
N GLN A 51 -12.50 -13.40 3.21
CA GLN A 51 -13.06 -13.47 1.84
C GLN A 51 -13.54 -12.10 1.34
N CYS A 52 -14.16 -11.27 2.19
CA CYS A 52 -14.53 -9.90 1.83
C CYS A 52 -13.28 -9.07 1.47
N VAL A 53 -12.21 -9.19 2.25
CA VAL A 53 -10.93 -8.51 1.97
C VAL A 53 -10.32 -8.99 0.65
N GLN A 54 -10.28 -10.30 0.39
CA GLN A 54 -9.71 -10.88 -0.84
C GLN A 54 -10.45 -10.47 -2.11
N LYS A 55 -11.76 -10.21 -2.02
CA LYS A 55 -12.55 -9.68 -3.14
C LYS A 55 -12.23 -8.21 -3.44
N ALA A 56 -11.85 -7.44 -2.42
CA ALA A 56 -11.65 -5.99 -2.51
C ALA A 56 -10.20 -5.57 -2.75
N ILE A 57 -9.22 -6.42 -2.38
CA ILE A 57 -7.79 -6.11 -2.36
C ILE A 57 -7.02 -7.27 -2.97
N SER A 58 -6.18 -6.98 -3.98
CA SER A 58 -5.41 -7.99 -4.72
C SER A 58 -4.01 -8.25 -4.13
N ARG A 59 -3.41 -7.28 -3.43
CA ARG A 59 -2.07 -7.37 -2.85
C ARG A 59 -1.89 -6.38 -1.69
N GLY A 60 -0.83 -6.57 -0.91
CA GLY A 60 -0.51 -5.74 0.26
C GLY A 60 -0.62 -6.54 1.55
N LYS A 61 0.00 -6.04 2.61
CA LYS A 61 -0.24 -6.53 3.97
C LYS A 61 -1.40 -5.74 4.56
N VAL A 62 -2.50 -6.44 4.85
CA VAL A 62 -3.76 -5.86 5.31
C VAL A 62 -4.03 -6.31 6.74
N ASP A 63 -4.12 -5.37 7.65
CA ASP A 63 -4.57 -5.60 9.02
C ASP A 63 -6.02 -5.11 9.16
N VAL A 64 -6.91 -6.01 9.56
CA VAL A 64 -8.32 -5.72 9.85
C VAL A 64 -8.54 -5.83 11.35
N PHE A 65 -9.02 -4.77 11.97
CA PHE A 65 -9.36 -4.73 13.39
C PHE A 65 -10.87 -4.63 13.53
N ILE A 66 -11.46 -5.58 14.23
CA ILE A 66 -12.90 -5.62 14.49
C ILE A 66 -13.13 -5.50 15.98
N THR A 67 -13.94 -4.52 16.36
CA THR A 67 -14.41 -4.34 17.73
C THR A 67 -15.92 -4.45 17.73
N VAL A 68 -16.47 -5.23 18.65
CA VAL A 68 -17.91 -5.42 18.81
C VAL A 68 -18.28 -5.11 20.25
N ASP A 69 -19.16 -4.14 20.43
CA ASP A 69 -19.81 -3.88 21.71
C ASP A 69 -21.25 -4.40 21.63
N ALA A 70 -21.48 -5.50 22.35
CA ALA A 70 -22.77 -6.18 22.42
C ALA A 70 -23.56 -5.87 23.71
N SER A 71 -23.16 -4.84 24.46
CA SER A 71 -23.79 -4.50 25.76
C SER A 71 -25.30 -4.28 25.65
N ALA A 72 -25.80 -3.84 24.51
CA ALA A 72 -27.23 -3.68 24.23
C ALA A 72 -27.94 -4.98 23.79
N ALA A 73 -27.17 -6.02 23.39
CA ALA A 73 -27.67 -7.31 22.93
C ALA A 73 -27.71 -8.37 24.05
N ASP A 74 -27.01 -8.14 25.15
CA ASP A 74 -26.91 -9.06 26.28
C ASP A 74 -28.28 -9.18 27.04
N VAL A 75 -29.22 -9.91 26.40
CA VAL A 75 -30.41 -10.38 27.10
C VAL A 75 -30.00 -11.60 27.89
N ALA A 76 -29.64 -11.41 29.14
CA ALA A 76 -29.37 -12.48 30.06
C ALA A 76 -30.63 -13.36 30.22
N LYS A 77 -30.52 -14.64 29.89
CA LYS A 77 -31.57 -15.64 30.11
C LYS A 77 -31.28 -16.35 31.43
N VAL A 78 -32.16 -16.16 32.37
CA VAL A 78 -32.11 -16.88 33.64
C VAL A 78 -32.84 -18.19 33.48
N THR A 79 -32.15 -19.32 33.66
CA THR A 79 -32.72 -20.66 33.60
C THR A 79 -32.66 -21.30 35.00
N VAL A 80 -33.72 -22.04 35.33
CA VAL A 80 -33.83 -22.78 36.60
C VAL A 80 -33.47 -24.24 36.33
N ASN A 81 -32.47 -24.77 36.99
CA ASN A 81 -32.20 -26.19 37.01
C ASN A 81 -33.18 -26.90 37.95
N ARG A 82 -34.28 -27.35 37.36
CA ARG A 82 -35.39 -27.92 38.13
C ARG A 82 -35.02 -29.20 38.85
N GLU A 83 -34.18 -30.03 38.27
CA GLU A 83 -33.76 -31.31 38.87
C GLU A 83 -32.89 -31.03 40.09
N LEU A 84 -31.90 -30.14 39.95
CA LEU A 84 -31.01 -29.78 41.06
C LEU A 84 -31.78 -29.05 42.17
N ALA A 85 -32.68 -28.17 41.83
CA ALA A 85 -33.57 -27.50 42.79
C ALA A 85 -34.41 -28.48 43.61
N ALA A 86 -34.99 -29.52 42.96
CA ALA A 86 -35.74 -30.55 43.64
C ALA A 86 -34.86 -31.40 44.58
N GLN A 87 -33.60 -31.73 44.16
CA GLN A 87 -32.64 -32.45 45.00
C GLN A 87 -32.24 -31.65 46.25
N TYR A 88 -31.97 -30.36 46.11
CA TYR A 88 -31.71 -29.49 47.27
C TYR A 88 -32.90 -29.36 48.18
N ALA A 89 -34.11 -29.27 47.66
CA ALA A 89 -35.32 -29.22 48.47
C ALA A 89 -35.54 -30.49 49.28
N ALA A 90 -35.29 -31.67 48.68
CA ALA A 90 -35.35 -32.97 49.36
C ALA A 90 -34.31 -33.06 50.48
N ALA A 91 -33.05 -32.71 50.18
CA ALA A 91 -31.95 -32.73 51.15
C ALA A 91 -32.18 -31.78 52.35
N LEU A 92 -32.77 -30.57 52.09
CA LEU A 92 -33.10 -29.66 53.14
C LEU A 92 -34.23 -30.16 54.06
N ASN A 93 -35.23 -30.87 53.49
CA ASN A 93 -36.28 -31.51 54.28
C ASN A 93 -35.73 -32.65 55.15
N GLU A 94 -34.84 -33.49 54.59
CA GLU A 94 -34.16 -34.56 55.34
C GLU A 94 -33.31 -33.98 56.50
N LEU A 95 -32.56 -32.88 56.22
CA LEU A 95 -31.81 -32.17 57.26
C LEU A 95 -32.71 -31.63 58.38
N ALA A 96 -33.87 -31.12 58.04
CA ALA A 96 -34.83 -30.60 59.05
C ALA A 96 -35.36 -31.73 59.93
N GLU A 97 -35.70 -32.90 59.35
CA GLU A 97 -36.08 -34.07 60.12
C GLU A 97 -35.00 -34.51 61.11
N VAL A 98 -33.74 -34.57 60.64
CA VAL A 98 -32.57 -34.94 61.49
C VAL A 98 -32.37 -33.93 62.61
N CYS A 99 -32.62 -32.64 62.37
CA CYS A 99 -32.47 -31.57 63.37
C CYS A 99 -33.69 -31.36 64.24
N GLY A 100 -34.81 -32.04 64.02
CA GLY A 100 -36.06 -31.85 64.71
C GLY A 100 -36.71 -30.48 64.50
N ALA A 101 -36.47 -29.86 63.34
CA ALA A 101 -36.95 -28.58 62.96
C ALA A 101 -38.04 -28.68 61.88
N GLU A 102 -38.99 -27.72 61.85
CA GLU A 102 -39.91 -27.63 60.71
C GLU A 102 -39.20 -27.07 59.47
N ALA A 103 -39.14 -27.85 58.39
CA ALA A 103 -38.61 -27.34 57.13
C ALA A 103 -39.64 -26.54 56.38
N LYS A 104 -39.33 -25.27 56.10
CA LYS A 104 -40.00 -24.46 55.05
C LYS A 104 -38.97 -24.10 54.01
N VAL A 105 -38.77 -24.97 53.06
CA VAL A 105 -37.89 -24.68 51.94
C VAL A 105 -38.51 -23.58 51.07
N THR A 106 -37.84 -22.46 51.00
CA THR A 106 -38.32 -21.30 50.23
C THR A 106 -37.57 -21.18 48.90
N PRO A 107 -38.18 -20.61 47.86
CA PRO A 107 -37.49 -20.32 46.60
C PRO A 107 -36.25 -19.45 46.78
N GLU A 108 -36.27 -18.53 47.78
CA GLU A 108 -35.14 -17.68 48.12
C GLU A 108 -33.96 -18.48 48.66
N GLN A 109 -34.21 -19.51 49.48
CA GLN A 109 -33.13 -20.39 49.91
C GLN A 109 -32.53 -21.21 48.79
N LEU A 110 -33.38 -21.76 47.91
CA LEU A 110 -32.96 -22.55 46.75
C LEU A 110 -32.16 -21.72 45.74
N SER A 111 -32.49 -20.44 45.57
CA SER A 111 -31.78 -19.54 44.66
C SER A 111 -30.36 -19.21 45.09
N ARG A 112 -30.00 -19.44 46.37
CA ARG A 112 -28.65 -19.21 46.90
C ARG A 112 -27.68 -20.41 46.66
N PHE A 113 -28.23 -21.59 46.31
CA PHE A 113 -27.36 -22.73 45.97
C PHE A 113 -26.78 -22.54 44.58
N PRO A 114 -25.47 -22.86 44.41
CA PRO A 114 -24.83 -22.77 43.13
C PRO A 114 -25.55 -23.65 42.11
N ASP A 115 -25.57 -23.18 40.87
CA ASP A 115 -26.13 -23.90 39.70
C ASP A 115 -27.62 -24.18 39.70
N VAL A 116 -28.38 -23.75 40.72
CA VAL A 116 -29.85 -23.77 40.73
C VAL A 116 -30.41 -22.70 39.80
N LEU A 117 -29.82 -21.52 39.81
CA LEU A 117 -30.10 -20.45 38.85
C LEU A 117 -28.87 -20.23 38.00
N THR A 118 -29.00 -20.47 36.70
CA THR A 118 -27.94 -20.24 35.73
C THR A 118 -28.31 -19.05 34.86
N VAL A 119 -27.42 -18.05 34.82
CA VAL A 119 -27.54 -16.93 33.92
C VAL A 119 -26.75 -17.25 32.67
N THR A 120 -27.43 -17.53 31.57
CA THR A 120 -26.79 -17.78 30.25
C THR A 120 -27.07 -16.60 29.33
N LYS A 121 -26.09 -16.28 28.50
CA LYS A 121 -26.35 -15.40 27.36
C LYS A 121 -27.25 -16.12 26.39
N ALA A 122 -28.16 -15.41 25.74
CA ALA A 122 -28.96 -16.01 24.66
C ALA A 122 -28.04 -16.51 23.55
N ASP A 123 -28.34 -17.67 23.01
CA ASP A 123 -27.61 -18.20 21.84
C ASP A 123 -27.74 -17.21 20.68
N GLU A 124 -26.61 -16.73 20.21
CA GLU A 124 -26.58 -15.84 19.04
C GLU A 124 -26.62 -16.70 17.78
N ASP A 125 -27.40 -16.27 16.78
CA ASP A 125 -27.35 -16.86 15.45
C ASP A 125 -26.04 -16.47 14.77
N LEU A 126 -25.14 -17.44 14.66
CA LEU A 126 -23.79 -17.26 14.11
C LEU A 126 -23.80 -16.76 12.66
N GLU A 127 -24.78 -17.17 11.85
CA GLU A 127 -24.92 -16.74 10.46
C GLU A 127 -25.28 -15.25 10.39
N THR A 128 -26.24 -14.82 11.19
CA THR A 128 -26.62 -13.40 11.28
C THR A 128 -25.48 -12.54 11.78
N VAL A 129 -24.72 -12.99 12.80
CA VAL A 129 -23.55 -12.25 13.31
C VAL A 129 -22.46 -12.14 12.24
N SER A 130 -22.18 -13.24 11.52
CA SER A 130 -21.18 -13.23 10.44
C SER A 130 -21.59 -12.28 9.31
N ALA A 131 -22.87 -12.27 8.94
CA ALA A 131 -23.38 -11.35 7.92
C ALA A 131 -23.28 -9.89 8.35
N ASP A 132 -23.58 -9.56 9.63
CA ASP A 132 -23.42 -8.21 10.17
C ASP A 132 -21.98 -7.75 10.14
N LEU A 133 -21.03 -8.61 10.56
CA LEU A 133 -19.61 -8.30 10.53
C LEU A 133 -19.10 -8.08 9.11
N CYS A 134 -19.49 -8.93 8.15
CA CYS A 134 -19.13 -8.77 6.74
C CYS A 134 -19.67 -7.48 6.15
N ALA A 135 -20.92 -7.11 6.45
CA ALA A 135 -21.53 -5.89 5.93
C ALA A 135 -20.79 -4.62 6.41
N VAL A 136 -20.37 -4.56 7.69
CA VAL A 136 -19.58 -3.42 8.20
C VAL A 136 -18.15 -3.47 7.66
N ALA A 137 -17.59 -4.66 7.46
CA ALA A 137 -16.28 -4.82 6.82
C ALA A 137 -16.29 -4.32 5.37
N GLU A 138 -17.35 -4.59 4.60
CA GLU A 138 -17.52 -4.08 3.23
C GLU A 138 -17.56 -2.56 3.19
N GLN A 139 -18.29 -1.91 4.10
CA GLN A 139 -18.31 -0.45 4.22
C GLN A 139 -16.92 0.12 4.56
N ALA A 140 -16.17 -0.52 5.46
CA ALA A 140 -14.81 -0.12 5.78
C ALA A 140 -13.87 -0.29 4.57
N LEU A 141 -14.05 -1.35 3.77
CA LEU A 141 -13.32 -1.59 2.53
C LEU A 141 -13.66 -0.58 1.42
N GLU A 142 -14.92 -0.13 1.34
CA GLU A 142 -15.32 0.95 0.44
C GLU A 142 -14.61 2.27 0.80
N ALA A 143 -14.62 2.65 2.09
CA ALA A 143 -13.91 3.84 2.59
C ALA A 143 -12.40 3.74 2.34
N TYR A 144 -11.81 2.56 2.57
CA TYR A 144 -10.42 2.24 2.28
C TYR A 144 -10.08 2.42 0.79
N ASN A 145 -10.89 1.85 -0.10
CA ASN A 145 -10.67 1.98 -1.55
C ASN A 145 -10.86 3.41 -2.06
N ALA A 146 -11.79 4.17 -1.48
CA ALA A 146 -11.98 5.58 -1.78
C ALA A 146 -10.73 6.41 -1.40
N MET A 147 -10.15 6.17 -0.22
CA MET A 147 -8.91 6.82 0.21
C MET A 147 -7.75 6.49 -0.74
N ARG A 148 -7.57 5.21 -1.09
CA ARG A 148 -6.53 4.76 -2.03
C ARG A 148 -6.64 5.41 -3.41
N ALA A 149 -7.86 5.60 -3.89
CA ALA A 149 -8.11 6.26 -5.17
C ALA A 149 -7.75 7.75 -5.12
N VAL A 150 -8.00 8.43 -3.99
CA VAL A 150 -7.61 9.84 -3.80
C VAL A 150 -6.08 9.97 -3.73
N GLU A 151 -5.42 9.10 -2.97
CA GLU A 151 -3.97 9.10 -2.84
C GLU A 151 -3.30 8.70 -4.15
N GLY A 152 -3.83 7.70 -4.86
CA GLY A 152 -3.34 7.28 -6.17
C GLY A 152 -3.37 8.40 -7.22
N ARG A 153 -4.39 9.26 -7.21
CA ARG A 153 -4.43 10.45 -8.08
C ARG A 153 -3.30 11.43 -7.76
N LYS A 154 -3.03 11.69 -6.48
CA LYS A 154 -1.91 12.56 -6.07
C LYS A 154 -0.55 11.98 -6.47
N LEU A 155 -0.38 10.66 -6.33
CA LEU A 155 0.83 9.96 -6.79
C LEU A 155 0.99 10.09 -8.31
N ALA A 156 -0.09 9.90 -9.07
CA ALA A 156 -0.06 10.05 -10.53
C ALA A 156 0.31 11.48 -10.97
N GLU A 157 -0.22 12.49 -10.29
CA GLU A 157 0.11 13.90 -10.54
C GLU A 157 1.58 14.20 -10.21
N ASP A 158 2.10 13.75 -9.05
CA ASP A 158 3.50 13.94 -8.68
C ASP A 158 4.45 13.26 -9.68
N ILE A 159 4.17 11.99 -10.06
CA ILE A 159 4.94 11.28 -11.06
C ILE A 159 4.89 12.01 -12.42
N GLY A 160 3.70 12.49 -12.83
CA GLY A 160 3.52 13.25 -14.07
C GLY A 160 4.37 14.52 -14.12
N ASN A 161 4.45 15.26 -13.01
CA ASN A 161 5.29 16.45 -12.88
C ASN A 161 6.78 16.10 -12.97
N ARG A 162 7.20 14.99 -12.34
CA ARG A 162 8.60 14.51 -12.44
C ARG A 162 8.98 14.08 -13.84
N LEU A 163 8.07 13.44 -14.56
CA LEU A 163 8.29 13.12 -15.99
C LEU A 163 8.52 14.37 -16.82
N THR A 164 7.83 15.48 -16.53
CA THR A 164 8.08 16.76 -17.19
C THR A 164 9.49 17.30 -16.90
N TYR A 165 9.96 17.23 -15.66
CA TYR A 165 11.35 17.61 -15.34
C TYR A 165 12.38 16.73 -16.07
N ILE A 166 12.13 15.43 -16.19
CA ILE A 166 13.00 14.53 -16.94
C ILE A 166 13.05 14.90 -18.43
N GLU A 167 11.89 15.26 -19.02
CA GLU A 167 11.82 15.76 -20.42
C GLU A 167 12.62 17.05 -20.60
N ASP A 168 12.52 17.99 -19.65
CA ASP A 168 13.24 19.26 -19.66
C ASP A 168 14.77 19.04 -19.54
N TYR A 169 15.20 18.17 -18.65
CA TYR A 169 16.62 17.79 -18.55
C TYR A 169 17.13 17.09 -19.81
N THR A 170 16.32 16.21 -20.41
CA THR A 170 16.67 15.56 -21.67
C THR A 170 16.84 16.59 -22.78
N ALA A 171 15.95 17.57 -22.89
CA ALA A 171 16.05 18.66 -23.86
C ALA A 171 17.32 19.53 -23.66
N GLN A 172 17.72 19.77 -22.41
CA GLN A 172 18.96 20.48 -22.11
C GLN A 172 20.19 19.70 -22.59
N VAL A 173 20.22 18.36 -22.38
CA VAL A 173 21.30 17.49 -22.88
C VAL A 173 21.36 17.52 -24.40
N GLU A 174 20.21 17.36 -25.09
CA GLU A 174 20.10 17.37 -26.55
C GLU A 174 20.60 18.70 -27.15
N LYS A 175 20.33 19.81 -26.49
CA LYS A 175 20.80 21.14 -26.93
C LYS A 175 22.29 21.29 -26.71
N ARG A 176 22.81 20.89 -25.53
CA ARG A 176 24.20 21.12 -25.14
C ARG A 176 25.19 20.17 -25.83
N SER A 177 24.78 18.93 -26.11
CA SER A 177 25.64 17.91 -26.70
C SER A 177 26.36 18.35 -28.00
N PRO A 178 25.68 18.89 -29.03
CA PRO A 178 26.35 19.38 -30.23
C PRO A 178 27.26 20.60 -29.98
N GLU A 179 26.94 21.45 -29.01
CA GLU A 179 27.77 22.60 -28.62
C GLU A 179 29.11 22.14 -28.08
N THR A 180 29.17 21.05 -27.30
CA THR A 180 30.41 20.51 -26.72
C THR A 180 31.37 20.02 -27.82
N VAL A 181 30.86 19.44 -28.88
CA VAL A 181 31.64 18.99 -30.04
C VAL A 181 32.24 20.20 -30.77
N ALA A 182 31.46 21.27 -30.98
CA ALA A 182 31.93 22.49 -31.60
C ALA A 182 33.04 23.18 -30.78
N GLU A 183 32.82 23.27 -29.44
CA GLU A 183 33.84 23.83 -28.52
C GLU A 183 35.12 22.98 -28.51
N TYR A 184 34.99 21.64 -28.47
CA TYR A 184 36.16 20.76 -28.54
C TYR A 184 36.96 20.98 -29.82
N ARG A 185 36.29 21.06 -30.97
CA ARG A 185 36.94 21.32 -32.27
C ARG A 185 37.68 22.68 -32.23
N ALA A 186 37.06 23.74 -31.71
CA ALA A 186 37.71 25.05 -31.61
C ALA A 186 38.93 25.02 -30.71
N LYS A 187 38.85 24.38 -29.54
CA LYS A 187 39.97 24.21 -28.63
C LYS A 187 41.11 23.39 -29.24
N LEU A 188 40.77 22.33 -29.94
CA LEU A 188 41.76 21.47 -30.62
C LEU A 188 42.51 22.28 -31.70
N THR A 189 41.78 23.04 -32.53
CA THR A 189 42.38 23.90 -33.55
C THR A 189 43.35 24.92 -32.92
N ALA A 190 42.91 25.67 -31.93
CA ALA A 190 43.74 26.68 -31.24
C ALA A 190 45.02 26.05 -30.61
N ARG A 191 44.90 24.89 -29.97
CA ARG A 191 46.02 24.20 -29.35
C ARG A 191 47.00 23.67 -30.41
N MET A 192 46.54 23.17 -31.55
CA MET A 192 47.41 22.75 -32.65
C MET A 192 48.15 23.96 -33.27
N GLU A 193 47.50 25.11 -33.44
CA GLU A 193 48.12 26.32 -33.90
C GLU A 193 49.25 26.80 -32.95
N GLU A 194 49.01 26.75 -31.65
CA GLU A 194 50.00 27.08 -30.62
C GLU A 194 51.22 26.18 -30.64
N VAL A 195 51.00 24.85 -30.77
CA VAL A 195 52.10 23.84 -30.71
C VAL A 195 52.91 23.77 -32.00
N LEU A 196 52.30 23.98 -33.15
CA LEU A 196 52.94 23.80 -34.45
C LEU A 196 53.68 25.05 -34.96
N GLN A 197 53.48 26.23 -34.33
CA GLN A 197 54.12 27.52 -34.55
C GLN A 197 54.46 27.95 -35.99
N SER A 198 54.78 27.04 -36.88
CA SER A 198 55.21 27.33 -38.28
C SER A 198 54.86 26.24 -39.27
N THR A 199 54.24 25.16 -38.85
CA THR A 199 53.86 24.04 -39.72
C THR A 199 52.39 24.15 -40.06
N THR A 200 52.05 23.99 -41.35
CA THR A 200 50.68 24.00 -41.82
C THR A 200 49.91 22.85 -41.21
N ILE A 201 48.81 23.18 -40.50
CA ILE A 201 47.89 22.19 -39.93
C ILE A 201 47.11 21.56 -41.06
N ASP A 202 47.11 20.21 -41.10
CA ASP A 202 46.19 19.48 -42.00
C ASP A 202 44.75 19.53 -41.45
N PRO A 203 43.82 20.25 -42.14
CA PRO A 203 42.43 20.38 -41.70
C PRO A 203 41.71 19.02 -41.60
N GLN A 204 42.13 18.01 -42.37
CA GLN A 204 41.52 16.68 -42.34
C GLN A 204 41.81 15.97 -41.02
N ARG A 205 42.96 16.19 -40.43
CA ARG A 205 43.32 15.63 -39.11
C ARG A 205 42.48 16.20 -37.99
N ILE A 206 42.20 17.52 -38.01
CA ILE A 206 41.32 18.15 -37.03
C ILE A 206 39.89 17.61 -37.17
N LEU A 207 39.38 17.44 -38.38
CA LEU A 207 38.06 16.89 -38.65
C LEU A 207 37.94 15.44 -38.18
N GLN A 208 38.97 14.64 -38.39
CA GLN A 208 39.01 13.23 -37.94
C GLN A 208 38.98 13.11 -36.42
N GLU A 209 39.80 13.87 -35.72
CA GLU A 209 39.80 13.89 -34.24
C GLU A 209 38.49 14.43 -33.65
N ALA A 210 37.90 15.46 -34.26
CA ALA A 210 36.60 15.98 -33.87
C ALA A 210 35.47 14.96 -34.09
N ALA A 211 35.54 14.17 -35.18
CA ALA A 211 34.58 13.10 -35.45
C ALA A 211 34.68 11.95 -34.43
N ILE A 212 35.91 11.51 -34.08
CA ILE A 212 36.18 10.51 -33.07
C ILE A 212 35.64 10.99 -31.69
N TYR A 213 35.87 12.27 -31.37
CA TYR A 213 35.34 12.86 -30.13
C TYR A 213 33.81 12.90 -30.15
N ALA A 214 33.19 13.34 -31.28
CA ALA A 214 31.74 13.42 -31.42
C ALA A 214 31.10 12.03 -31.23
N ASP A 215 31.65 10.97 -31.80
CA ASP A 215 31.18 9.59 -31.64
C ASP A 215 31.29 9.12 -30.18
N LYS A 216 32.41 9.46 -29.50
CA LYS A 216 32.62 9.12 -28.09
C LYS A 216 31.60 9.77 -27.14
N VAL A 217 31.19 11.01 -27.40
CA VAL A 217 30.26 11.79 -26.55
C VAL A 217 28.83 11.77 -27.07
N ALA A 218 28.53 11.02 -28.14
CA ALA A 218 27.22 10.89 -28.72
C ALA A 218 26.24 10.31 -27.68
N VAL A 219 25.13 11.01 -27.46
CA VAL A 219 24.05 10.64 -26.49
C VAL A 219 22.67 10.61 -27.14
N ASP A 220 22.62 10.69 -28.45
CA ASP A 220 21.37 10.77 -29.22
C ASP A 220 20.49 9.52 -29.00
N GLU A 221 21.09 8.35 -28.95
CA GLU A 221 20.37 7.10 -28.71
C GLU A 221 19.75 7.07 -27.32
N GLU A 222 20.51 7.47 -26.31
CA GLU A 222 20.07 7.53 -24.93
C GLU A 222 18.95 8.55 -24.73
N THR A 223 19.01 9.72 -25.37
CA THR A 223 17.95 10.73 -25.27
C THR A 223 16.68 10.29 -25.97
N VAL A 224 16.75 9.64 -27.12
CA VAL A 224 15.60 9.04 -27.81
C VAL A 224 14.96 7.95 -26.96
N ARG A 225 15.75 7.07 -26.34
CA ARG A 225 15.25 6.04 -25.43
C ARG A 225 14.58 6.65 -24.19
N LEU A 226 15.19 7.67 -23.59
CA LEU A 226 14.59 8.39 -22.47
C LEU A 226 13.20 8.93 -22.82
N ARG A 227 13.07 9.61 -23.96
CA ARG A 227 11.76 10.12 -24.43
C ARG A 227 10.74 9.00 -24.62
N SER A 228 11.17 7.86 -25.21
CA SER A 228 10.31 6.70 -25.39
C SER A 228 9.83 6.13 -24.05
N HIS A 229 10.72 5.98 -23.07
CA HIS A 229 10.37 5.46 -21.74
C HIS A 229 9.45 6.42 -20.98
N VAL A 230 9.69 7.73 -21.07
CA VAL A 230 8.82 8.76 -20.47
C VAL A 230 7.41 8.72 -21.08
N ALA A 231 7.30 8.60 -22.40
CA ALA A 231 6.00 8.50 -23.08
C ALA A 231 5.24 7.22 -22.65
N GLN A 232 5.93 6.09 -22.51
CA GLN A 232 5.34 4.86 -22.01
C GLN A 232 4.86 5.00 -20.54
N LEU A 233 5.66 5.64 -19.68
CA LEU A 233 5.27 5.90 -18.29
C LEU A 233 4.02 6.79 -18.22
N ARG A 234 3.91 7.83 -19.05
CA ARG A 234 2.70 8.67 -19.13
C ARG A 234 1.46 7.85 -19.51
N THR A 235 1.58 6.99 -20.53
CA THR A 235 0.48 6.09 -20.92
C THR A 235 0.07 5.15 -19.78
N MET A 236 1.03 4.64 -19.01
CA MET A 236 0.74 3.77 -17.86
C MET A 236 0.04 4.51 -16.71
N LEU A 237 0.30 5.81 -16.51
CA LEU A 237 -0.41 6.62 -15.52
C LEU A 237 -1.91 6.73 -15.80
N GLU A 238 -2.32 6.64 -17.05
CA GLU A 238 -3.71 6.70 -17.50
C GLU A 238 -4.41 5.34 -17.48
N SER A 239 -3.66 4.24 -17.32
CA SER A 239 -4.19 2.88 -17.33
C SER A 239 -5.09 2.59 -16.12
N ASN A 240 -6.06 1.69 -16.32
CA ASN A 240 -6.90 1.14 -15.24
C ASN A 240 -6.39 -0.20 -14.70
N GLU A 241 -5.31 -0.73 -15.27
CA GLU A 241 -4.70 -1.98 -14.83
C GLU A 241 -3.59 -1.73 -13.80
N PRO A 242 -3.29 -2.69 -12.93
CA PRO A 242 -2.15 -2.62 -12.02
C PRO A 242 -0.83 -2.54 -12.80
N MET A 243 -0.19 -1.37 -12.81
CA MET A 243 1.00 -1.10 -13.63
C MET A 243 2.31 -0.94 -12.82
N GLY A 244 2.26 -0.94 -11.48
CA GLY A 244 3.39 -0.61 -10.62
C GLY A 244 4.69 -1.36 -10.96
N ARG A 245 4.64 -2.67 -11.28
CA ARG A 245 5.83 -3.46 -11.66
C ARG A 245 6.41 -3.05 -13.02
N LYS A 246 5.53 -2.75 -13.99
CA LYS A 246 5.97 -2.33 -15.33
C LYS A 246 6.58 -0.93 -15.25
N MET A 247 6.01 -0.05 -14.42
CA MET A 247 6.56 1.28 -14.17
C MET A 247 7.93 1.20 -13.48
N ASP A 248 8.10 0.35 -12.46
CA ASP A 248 9.41 0.16 -11.79
C ASP A 248 10.49 -0.31 -12.78
N PHE A 249 10.14 -1.23 -13.68
CA PHE A 249 11.06 -1.66 -14.75
C PHE A 249 11.45 -0.50 -15.68
N LEU A 250 10.50 0.30 -16.16
CA LEU A 250 10.79 1.45 -17.03
C LEU A 250 11.61 2.52 -16.31
N ILE A 251 11.40 2.74 -15.01
CA ILE A 251 12.22 3.67 -14.22
C ILE A 251 13.66 3.18 -14.11
N GLN A 252 13.88 1.87 -14.02
CA GLN A 252 15.23 1.29 -14.07
C GLN A 252 15.89 1.54 -15.42
N GLU A 253 15.16 1.43 -16.54
CA GLU A 253 15.70 1.77 -17.87
C GLU A 253 15.99 3.28 -17.98
N VAL A 254 15.09 4.17 -17.50
CA VAL A 254 15.37 5.62 -17.43
C VAL A 254 16.64 5.92 -16.64
N ASN A 255 16.85 5.24 -15.51
CA ASN A 255 18.07 5.38 -14.71
C ASN A 255 19.32 4.88 -15.48
N ARG A 256 19.18 3.78 -16.21
CA ARG A 256 20.26 3.22 -17.03
C ARG A 256 20.69 4.18 -18.13
N GLU A 257 19.74 4.73 -18.91
CA GLU A 257 20.05 5.71 -19.96
C GLU A 257 20.66 6.99 -19.36
N SER A 258 20.16 7.44 -18.20
CA SER A 258 20.74 8.58 -17.47
C SER A 258 22.20 8.33 -17.04
N ASN A 259 22.53 7.12 -16.60
CA ASN A 259 23.89 6.72 -16.25
C ASN A 259 24.80 6.71 -17.49
N THR A 260 24.29 6.23 -18.62
CA THR A 260 25.05 6.18 -19.88
C THR A 260 25.37 7.59 -20.38
N ILE A 261 24.38 8.51 -20.36
CA ILE A 261 24.63 9.92 -20.66
C ILE A 261 25.71 10.50 -19.74
N GLY A 262 25.62 10.25 -18.41
CA GLY A 262 26.59 10.71 -17.45
C GLY A 262 28.01 10.17 -17.67
N SER A 263 28.15 8.93 -18.16
CA SER A 263 29.44 8.31 -18.43
C SER A 263 30.07 8.77 -19.75
N LYS A 264 29.25 9.14 -20.74
CA LYS A 264 29.69 9.66 -22.03
C LYS A 264 30.00 11.16 -22.00
N CYS A 265 29.36 11.92 -21.09
CA CYS A 265 29.55 13.36 -21.04
C CYS A 265 30.97 13.73 -20.57
N CYS A 266 31.59 14.67 -21.31
CA CYS A 266 32.86 15.30 -20.96
C CYS A 266 32.65 16.81 -20.66
N ASP A 267 31.44 17.21 -20.31
CA ASP A 267 31.02 18.59 -20.10
C ASP A 267 30.40 18.75 -18.72
N VAL A 268 30.80 19.80 -17.98
CA VAL A 268 30.36 20.06 -16.61
C VAL A 268 28.87 20.40 -16.56
N ALA A 269 28.36 21.12 -17.57
CA ALA A 269 26.94 21.50 -17.62
C ALA A 269 26.07 20.28 -17.82
N ILE A 270 26.43 19.37 -18.73
CA ILE A 270 25.71 18.10 -18.92
C ILE A 270 25.80 17.24 -17.65
N ALA A 271 26.95 17.19 -16.98
CA ALA A 271 27.08 16.44 -15.73
C ALA A 271 26.15 16.95 -14.63
N GLN A 272 25.98 18.27 -14.49
CA GLN A 272 25.03 18.87 -13.55
C GLN A 272 23.59 18.54 -13.90
N VAL A 273 23.20 18.59 -15.18
CA VAL A 273 21.88 18.20 -15.66
C VAL A 273 21.61 16.73 -15.34
N VAL A 274 22.58 15.82 -15.56
CA VAL A 274 22.45 14.40 -15.24
C VAL A 274 22.27 14.16 -13.76
N VAL A 275 22.92 14.92 -12.87
CA VAL A 275 22.70 14.84 -11.42
C VAL A 275 21.25 15.19 -11.08
N GLY A 276 20.71 16.28 -11.66
CA GLY A 276 19.32 16.67 -11.49
C GLY A 276 18.34 15.60 -11.99
N LEU A 277 18.58 15.09 -13.19
CA LEU A 277 17.79 14.02 -13.82
C LEU A 277 17.75 12.78 -12.93
N LYS A 278 18.89 12.30 -12.44
CA LYS A 278 18.98 11.13 -11.55
C LYS A 278 18.25 11.35 -10.23
N ALA A 279 18.29 12.56 -9.67
CA ALA A 279 17.55 12.88 -8.46
C ALA A 279 16.04 12.78 -8.67
N GLU A 280 15.51 13.25 -9.80
CA GLU A 280 14.08 13.09 -10.11
C GLU A 280 13.69 11.62 -10.39
N VAL A 281 14.56 10.85 -11.03
CA VAL A 281 14.35 9.41 -11.26
C VAL A 281 14.24 8.65 -9.94
N GLU A 282 15.10 8.93 -8.97
CA GLU A 282 15.05 8.25 -7.65
C GLU A 282 13.79 8.63 -6.86
N LYS A 283 13.43 9.92 -6.83
CA LYS A 283 12.17 10.35 -6.22
C LYS A 283 10.95 9.67 -6.87
N MET A 284 10.93 9.55 -8.21
CA MET A 284 9.87 8.87 -8.94
C MET A 284 9.83 7.38 -8.59
N ARG A 285 10.99 6.73 -8.45
CA ARG A 285 11.09 5.33 -8.04
C ARG A 285 10.48 5.07 -6.67
N GLU A 286 10.74 5.94 -5.69
CA GLU A 286 10.13 5.86 -4.36
C GLU A 286 8.59 5.95 -4.43
N GLN A 287 8.03 6.83 -5.28
CA GLN A 287 6.59 6.98 -5.44
C GLN A 287 5.96 5.75 -6.11
N VAL A 288 6.59 5.22 -7.15
CA VAL A 288 6.08 4.06 -7.90
C VAL A 288 6.03 2.79 -7.05
N GLN A 289 6.89 2.66 -6.03
CA GLN A 289 6.79 1.56 -5.07
C GLN A 289 5.46 1.51 -4.32
N ASN A 290 4.75 2.63 -4.23
CA ASN A 290 3.44 2.73 -3.56
C ASN A 290 2.26 2.68 -4.56
N VAL A 291 2.50 2.41 -5.83
CA VAL A 291 1.49 2.37 -6.90
C VAL A 291 1.03 0.94 -7.17
N GLU A 292 -0.32 0.76 -7.22
CA GLU A 292 -1.00 -0.46 -7.67
C GLU A 292 -1.80 -0.22 -8.93
#